data_b1c8bb0d2603bf683bc72b6f7cb1a5c8
#
_entry.id   b1c8bb0d2603bf683bc72b6f7cb1a5c8
#
_cell.length_a   1.000
_cell.length_b   1.000
_cell.length_c   1.000
_cell.angle_alpha   90.00
_cell.angle_beta   90.00
_cell.angle_gamma   90.00
#
_symmetry.space_group_name_H-M   'P 1'
#
loop_
_entity.id
_entity.type
_entity.pdbx_description
1 polymer ?
#
loop_
_entity_poly.entity_id
_entity_poly.type
_entity_poly.pdbx_seq_one_letter_code
_entity_poly.pdbx_strand_id
1 'polypeptide(L)'
;MQVSVVAFKNKKLPQTQTPFSVLFVCLGNICRSPAAEGVFTYFVKKRGFDSKIRIDSAGTINYHEGNQTDSRMRAASKRCGIEITSISRPIKSSDFVEFDLILAMDKQNRERGYMEAFNRWKFRDPLPEDAHKKVRLICSYCKKHDETEVPDPCYGGPEGFKKVLDMLEDACESLLENILAENKHIQES
;
A
#
# COMPACT_ATOMS: atom_id res chain seq x y z
N MET A 1 34.74 -42.20 36.76
CA MET A 1 34.60 -40.79 36.28
C MET A 1 33.47 -40.79 35.25
N GLN A 2 32.30 -40.27 35.66
CA GLN A 2 31.16 -40.10 34.76
C GLN A 2 31.19 -38.72 34.18
N VAL A 3 31.32 -38.62 32.86
CA VAL A 3 31.29 -37.36 32.13
C VAL A 3 29.83 -37.04 31.79
N SER A 4 29.27 -35.99 32.44
CA SER A 4 27.91 -35.51 32.21
C SER A 4 27.88 -34.72 30.91
N VAL A 5 27.21 -35.26 29.90
CA VAL A 5 26.96 -34.58 28.61
C VAL A 5 25.80 -33.56 28.83
N VAL A 6 26.14 -32.29 28.90
CA VAL A 6 25.15 -31.20 28.94
C VAL A 6 24.58 -31.03 27.53
N ALA A 7 23.32 -31.41 27.37
CA ALA A 7 22.57 -31.19 26.12
C ALA A 7 22.26 -29.69 25.95
N PHE A 8 22.95 -29.05 25.02
CA PHE A 8 22.61 -27.70 24.57
C PHE A 8 21.26 -27.77 23.82
N LYS A 9 20.21 -27.28 24.45
CA LYS A 9 18.95 -27.00 23.77
C LYS A 9 19.20 -25.93 22.72
N ASN A 10 19.18 -26.30 21.44
CA ASN A 10 19.15 -25.38 20.33
C ASN A 10 17.91 -24.48 20.47
N LYS A 11 18.10 -23.27 21.00
CA LYS A 11 17.12 -22.19 20.85
C LYS A 11 17.06 -21.89 19.36
N LYS A 12 15.98 -22.30 18.67
CA LYS A 12 15.64 -21.77 17.34
C LYS A 12 15.61 -20.24 17.50
N LEU A 13 16.51 -19.56 16.79
CA LEU A 13 16.42 -18.10 16.57
C LEU A 13 15.03 -17.82 16.01
N PRO A 14 14.33 -16.79 16.51
CA PRO A 14 13.05 -16.40 15.93
C PRO A 14 13.29 -16.08 14.44
N GLN A 15 12.62 -16.82 13.56
CA GLN A 15 12.58 -16.47 12.15
C GLN A 15 11.89 -15.11 12.07
N THR A 16 12.61 -14.07 11.70
CA THR A 16 12.04 -12.76 11.40
C THR A 16 11.12 -12.96 10.18
N GLN A 17 9.83 -13.06 10.43
CA GLN A 17 8.84 -13.13 9.34
C GLN A 17 8.93 -11.82 8.55
N THR A 18 9.02 -11.92 7.23
CA THR A 18 8.97 -10.74 6.35
C THR A 18 7.64 -10.03 6.55
N PRO A 19 7.63 -8.70 6.72
CA PRO A 19 6.40 -7.94 6.87
C PRO A 19 5.47 -8.15 5.67
N PHE A 20 4.16 -8.22 5.91
CA PHE A 20 3.16 -8.16 4.84
C PHE A 20 3.25 -6.81 4.13
N SER A 21 3.20 -6.77 2.81
CA SER A 21 3.54 -5.58 2.05
C SER A 21 2.40 -5.11 1.14
N VAL A 22 2.06 -3.82 1.26
CA VAL A 22 0.96 -3.15 0.53
C VAL A 22 1.50 -1.98 -0.27
N LEU A 23 1.18 -1.92 -1.56
CA LEU A 23 1.50 -0.81 -2.46
C LEU A 23 0.21 -0.13 -2.93
N PHE A 24 0.11 1.18 -2.75
CA PHE A 24 -0.97 1.99 -3.29
C PHE A 24 -0.56 2.64 -4.61
N VAL A 25 -1.42 2.60 -5.63
CA VAL A 25 -1.10 3.08 -6.99
C VAL A 25 -2.16 4.03 -7.50
N CYS A 26 -1.73 5.20 -7.99
CA CYS A 26 -2.54 6.11 -8.78
C CYS A 26 -1.80 6.55 -10.04
N LEU A 27 -2.29 7.54 -10.78
CA LEU A 27 -1.66 7.97 -12.02
C LEU A 27 -0.27 8.57 -11.76
N GLY A 28 -0.17 9.65 -11.01
CA GLY A 28 1.06 10.45 -10.85
C GLY A 28 1.78 10.28 -9.51
N ASN A 29 1.22 9.53 -8.57
CA ASN A 29 1.75 9.36 -7.20
C ASN A 29 2.01 10.69 -6.47
N ILE A 30 1.14 11.69 -6.67
CA ILE A 30 1.23 12.98 -5.98
C ILE A 30 -0.03 13.36 -5.19
N CYS A 31 -1.10 12.58 -5.28
CA CYS A 31 -2.36 12.92 -4.61
C CYS A 31 -3.00 11.70 -3.95
N ARG A 32 -3.69 10.84 -4.69
CA ARG A 32 -4.51 9.74 -4.16
C ARG A 32 -3.69 8.64 -3.49
N SER A 33 -2.69 8.10 -4.16
CA SER A 33 -1.89 6.99 -3.60
C SER A 33 -1.03 7.39 -2.40
N PRO A 34 -0.37 8.57 -2.36
CA PRO A 34 0.33 9.00 -1.15
C PRO A 34 -0.64 9.32 0.01
N ALA A 35 -1.86 9.78 -0.29
CA ALA A 35 -2.87 9.94 0.74
C ALA A 35 -3.30 8.59 1.33
N ALA A 36 -3.52 7.57 0.48
CA ALA A 36 -3.84 6.22 0.94
C ALA A 36 -2.71 5.61 1.78
N GLU A 37 -1.45 5.79 1.37
CA GLU A 37 -0.27 5.40 2.14
C GLU A 37 -0.28 6.06 3.53
N GLY A 38 -0.52 7.37 3.61
CA GLY A 38 -0.56 8.10 4.87
C GLY A 38 -1.71 7.64 5.78
N VAL A 39 -2.92 7.51 5.24
CA VAL A 39 -4.10 7.03 5.97
C VAL A 39 -3.89 5.60 6.48
N PHE A 40 -3.41 4.70 5.63
CA PHE A 40 -3.18 3.31 6.03
C PHE A 40 -2.07 3.19 7.08
N THR A 41 -0.99 3.96 6.92
CA THR A 41 0.09 4.04 7.92
C THR A 41 -0.45 4.51 9.28
N TYR A 42 -1.35 5.47 9.30
CA TYR A 42 -2.00 5.94 10.53
C TYR A 42 -2.75 4.80 11.23
N PHE A 43 -3.59 4.03 10.52
CA PHE A 43 -4.34 2.92 11.12
C PHE A 43 -3.42 1.78 11.58
N VAL A 44 -2.40 1.44 10.79
CA VAL A 44 -1.43 0.39 11.13
C VAL A 44 -0.66 0.74 12.39
N LYS A 45 -0.16 1.97 12.51
CA LYS A 45 0.54 2.46 13.73
C LYS A 45 -0.39 2.52 14.93
N LYS A 46 -1.60 3.04 14.77
CA LYS A 46 -2.61 3.13 15.85
C LYS A 46 -2.93 1.76 16.45
N ARG A 47 -2.84 0.69 15.65
CA ARG A 47 -3.09 -0.69 16.07
C ARG A 47 -1.82 -1.47 16.44
N GLY A 48 -0.63 -0.85 16.36
CA GLY A 48 0.63 -1.47 16.77
C GLY A 48 1.21 -2.49 15.79
N PHE A 49 0.87 -2.40 14.49
CA PHE A 49 1.35 -3.33 13.46
C PHE A 49 2.41 -2.73 12.52
N ASP A 50 2.99 -1.59 12.87
CA ASP A 50 3.96 -0.86 12.05
C ASP A 50 5.24 -1.64 11.73
N SER A 51 5.68 -2.53 12.60
CA SER A 51 6.82 -3.43 12.33
C SER A 51 6.46 -4.66 11.47
N LYS A 52 5.17 -4.91 11.22
CA LYS A 52 4.66 -6.12 10.57
C LYS A 52 4.01 -5.88 9.22
N ILE A 53 3.76 -4.64 8.88
CA ILE A 53 3.16 -4.23 7.59
C ILE A 53 4.05 -3.17 6.95
N ARG A 54 4.62 -3.48 5.79
CA ARG A 54 5.35 -2.54 4.93
C ARG A 54 4.35 -1.84 4.02
N ILE A 55 4.45 -0.52 3.93
CA ILE A 55 3.52 0.31 3.15
C ILE A 55 4.32 1.24 2.25
N ASP A 56 3.88 1.39 0.99
CA ASP A 56 4.49 2.32 0.03
C ASP A 56 3.45 2.75 -1.01
N SER A 57 3.80 3.72 -1.85
CA SER A 57 2.97 4.15 -2.96
C SER A 57 3.77 4.42 -4.23
N ALA A 58 3.12 4.33 -5.40
CA ALA A 58 3.74 4.54 -6.70
C ALA A 58 2.75 5.12 -7.72
N GLY A 59 3.26 5.66 -8.81
CA GLY A 59 2.49 6.15 -9.94
C GLY A 59 2.62 5.28 -11.17
N THR A 60 1.58 5.22 -12.01
CA THR A 60 1.66 4.53 -13.30
C THR A 60 2.46 5.32 -14.34
N ILE A 61 2.67 6.62 -14.10
CA ILE A 61 3.54 7.48 -14.91
C ILE A 61 4.65 8.08 -14.04
N ASN A 62 5.73 8.54 -14.67
CA ASN A 62 6.90 9.11 -13.99
C ASN A 62 6.97 10.65 -14.02
N TYR A 63 5.92 11.32 -14.47
CA TYR A 63 5.91 12.78 -14.66
C TYR A 63 6.25 13.58 -13.41
N HIS A 64 5.87 13.07 -12.25
CA HIS A 64 6.08 13.70 -10.95
C HIS A 64 7.19 13.05 -10.10
N GLU A 65 8.01 12.18 -10.70
CA GLU A 65 9.07 11.49 -9.96
C GLU A 65 9.97 12.49 -9.19
N GLY A 66 10.21 12.20 -7.91
CA GLY A 66 10.98 13.04 -7.00
C GLY A 66 10.20 14.19 -6.35
N ASN A 67 8.95 14.42 -6.75
CA ASN A 67 8.12 15.48 -6.16
C ASN A 67 7.46 15.03 -4.85
N GLN A 68 7.21 16.01 -3.99
CA GLN A 68 6.34 15.82 -2.83
C GLN A 68 4.88 15.69 -3.27
N THR A 69 4.06 15.13 -2.39
CA THR A 69 2.60 15.11 -2.54
C THR A 69 2.04 16.51 -2.73
N ASP A 70 1.01 16.65 -3.55
CA ASP A 70 0.27 17.89 -3.79
C ASP A 70 -0.02 18.63 -2.47
N SER A 71 0.32 19.91 -2.41
CA SER A 71 0.23 20.73 -1.19
C SER A 71 -1.19 20.79 -0.62
N ARG A 72 -2.21 20.76 -1.49
CA ARG A 72 -3.63 20.75 -1.09
C ARG A 72 -4.00 19.44 -0.39
N MET A 73 -3.51 18.31 -0.90
CA MET A 73 -3.72 17.02 -0.26
C MET A 73 -2.97 16.94 1.07
N ARG A 74 -1.73 17.39 1.13
CA ARG A 74 -0.97 17.46 2.39
C ARG A 74 -1.67 18.33 3.44
N ALA A 75 -2.21 19.48 3.03
CA ALA A 75 -2.96 20.37 3.92
C ALA A 75 -4.28 19.72 4.40
N ALA A 76 -5.01 19.05 3.51
CA ALA A 76 -6.24 18.36 3.85
C ALA A 76 -5.99 17.21 4.83
N SER A 77 -4.98 16.37 4.56
CA SER A 77 -4.59 15.25 5.44
C SER A 77 -4.14 15.72 6.82
N LYS A 78 -3.36 16.81 6.87
CA LYS A 78 -2.88 17.37 8.15
C LYS A 78 -4.03 17.81 9.05
N ARG A 79 -5.13 18.35 8.48
CA ARG A 79 -6.34 18.67 9.25
C ARG A 79 -7.00 17.46 9.88
N CYS A 80 -6.81 16.27 9.30
CA CYS A 80 -7.26 14.98 9.84
C CYS A 80 -6.22 14.30 10.75
N GLY A 81 -5.11 14.97 11.07
CA GLY A 81 -4.03 14.41 11.89
C GLY A 81 -3.15 13.39 11.15
N ILE A 82 -3.20 13.39 9.81
CA ILE A 82 -2.42 12.48 8.96
C ILE A 82 -1.31 13.25 8.28
N GLU A 83 -0.07 12.82 8.50
CA GLU A 83 1.10 13.37 7.83
C GLU A 83 1.46 12.53 6.61
N ILE A 84 1.64 13.19 5.46
CA ILE A 84 2.08 12.54 4.22
C ILE A 84 3.50 13.01 3.91
N THR A 85 4.44 12.06 3.92
CA THR A 85 5.88 12.33 3.71
C THR A 85 6.44 11.65 2.46
N SER A 86 5.62 10.87 1.76
CA SER A 86 6.05 10.13 0.57
C SER A 86 6.51 11.02 -0.56
N ILE A 87 7.51 10.53 -1.28
CA ILE A 87 8.06 11.15 -2.50
C ILE A 87 7.60 10.32 -3.70
N SER A 88 7.10 11.00 -4.72
CA SER A 88 6.58 10.36 -5.93
C SER A 88 7.65 9.52 -6.62
N ARG A 89 7.27 8.28 -6.96
CA ARG A 89 8.05 7.37 -7.77
C ARG A 89 7.17 6.59 -8.76
N PRO A 90 7.71 6.19 -9.91
CA PRO A 90 6.98 5.31 -10.82
C PRO A 90 6.92 3.88 -10.26
N ILE A 91 5.88 3.14 -10.69
CA ILE A 91 5.79 1.70 -10.44
C ILE A 91 6.90 0.96 -11.21
N LYS A 92 7.43 -0.10 -10.61
CA LYS A 92 8.49 -0.95 -11.17
C LYS A 92 8.00 -2.39 -11.30
N SER A 93 8.62 -3.17 -12.17
CA SER A 93 8.32 -4.61 -12.28
C SER A 93 8.60 -5.36 -10.97
N SER A 94 9.66 -4.97 -10.25
CA SER A 94 9.98 -5.55 -8.95
C SER A 94 8.87 -5.36 -7.91
N ASP A 95 8.04 -4.31 -8.02
CA ASP A 95 6.91 -4.10 -7.12
C ASP A 95 5.91 -5.27 -7.16
N PHE A 96 5.72 -5.90 -8.34
CA PHE A 96 4.84 -7.08 -8.48
C PHE A 96 5.41 -8.35 -7.85
N VAL A 97 6.69 -8.38 -7.58
CA VAL A 97 7.36 -9.46 -6.84
C VAL A 97 7.39 -9.16 -5.35
N GLU A 98 7.74 -7.93 -4.99
CA GLU A 98 8.03 -7.52 -3.62
C GLU A 98 6.80 -7.25 -2.78
N PHE A 99 5.68 -6.82 -3.40
CA PHE A 99 4.45 -6.51 -2.67
C PHE A 99 3.45 -7.67 -2.73
N ASP A 100 2.83 -7.96 -1.59
CA ASP A 100 1.80 -8.98 -1.47
C ASP A 100 0.47 -8.51 -2.04
N LEU A 101 0.18 -7.20 -1.91
CA LEU A 101 -1.05 -6.58 -2.37
C LEU A 101 -0.77 -5.22 -3.01
N ILE A 102 -1.34 -4.98 -4.19
CA ILE A 102 -1.24 -3.72 -4.94
C ILE A 102 -2.64 -3.16 -5.12
N LEU A 103 -2.88 -1.94 -4.62
CA LEU A 103 -4.19 -1.30 -4.58
C LEU A 103 -4.25 -0.08 -5.50
N ALA A 104 -4.98 -0.19 -6.58
CA ALA A 104 -5.21 0.88 -7.55
C ALA A 104 -6.39 1.77 -7.13
N MET A 105 -6.28 3.08 -7.38
CA MET A 105 -7.31 4.06 -7.04
C MET A 105 -8.51 3.98 -7.98
N ASP A 106 -8.30 3.62 -9.24
CA ASP A 106 -9.34 3.46 -10.25
C ASP A 106 -8.99 2.33 -11.23
N LYS A 107 -9.94 1.99 -12.11
CA LYS A 107 -9.76 0.92 -13.11
C LYS A 107 -8.63 1.26 -14.09
N GLN A 108 -8.51 2.53 -14.49
CA GLN A 108 -7.46 2.97 -15.39
C GLN A 108 -6.08 2.80 -14.77
N ASN A 109 -5.92 3.14 -13.48
CA ASN A 109 -4.66 2.91 -12.76
C ASN A 109 -4.35 1.42 -12.61
N ARG A 110 -5.37 0.58 -12.38
CA ARG A 110 -5.21 -0.88 -12.32
C ARG A 110 -4.68 -1.45 -13.63
N GLU A 111 -5.32 -1.09 -14.74
CA GLU A 111 -4.96 -1.59 -16.06
C GLU A 111 -3.62 -1.04 -16.54
N ARG A 112 -3.39 0.27 -16.42
CA ARG A 112 -2.13 0.90 -16.79
C ARG A 112 -0.96 0.45 -15.95
N GLY A 113 -1.13 0.31 -14.64
CA GLY A 113 -0.06 -0.16 -13.75
C GLY A 113 0.47 -1.51 -14.19
N TYR A 114 -0.42 -2.45 -14.47
CA TYR A 114 -0.07 -3.77 -14.97
C TYR A 114 0.53 -3.71 -16.40
N MET A 115 -0.12 -3.01 -17.33
CA MET A 115 0.32 -2.92 -18.73
C MET A 115 1.65 -2.17 -18.88
N GLU A 116 1.86 -1.09 -18.15
CA GLU A 116 3.12 -0.35 -18.17
C GLU A 116 4.27 -1.19 -17.61
N ALA A 117 4.06 -1.88 -16.51
CA ALA A 117 5.04 -2.80 -15.99
C ALA A 117 5.31 -3.94 -16.99
N PHE A 118 4.27 -4.54 -17.57
CA PHE A 118 4.40 -5.58 -18.57
C PHE A 118 5.15 -5.09 -19.84
N ASN A 119 4.80 -3.93 -20.38
CA ASN A 119 5.40 -3.41 -21.62
C ASN A 119 6.84 -2.96 -21.43
N ARG A 120 7.17 -2.31 -20.33
CA ARG A 120 8.55 -1.84 -20.05
C ARG A 120 9.51 -3.00 -19.78
N TRP A 121 9.02 -4.09 -19.21
CA TRP A 121 9.86 -5.16 -18.67
C TRP A 121 9.76 -6.47 -19.44
N LYS A 122 8.92 -6.51 -20.46
CA LYS A 122 8.66 -7.67 -21.32
C LYS A 122 9.93 -8.39 -21.82
N PHE A 123 11.04 -7.66 -21.91
CA PHE A 123 12.30 -8.19 -22.43
C PHE A 123 13.41 -8.37 -21.39
N ARG A 124 13.22 -7.91 -20.16
CA ARG A 124 14.25 -7.98 -19.12
C ARG A 124 13.90 -8.93 -17.97
N ASP A 125 12.73 -8.76 -17.40
CA ASP A 125 12.26 -9.59 -16.29
C ASP A 125 10.76 -9.85 -16.47
N PRO A 126 10.36 -11.10 -16.79
CA PRO A 126 8.94 -11.41 -16.94
C PRO A 126 8.23 -11.22 -15.59
N LEU A 127 7.04 -10.60 -15.63
CA LEU A 127 6.19 -10.52 -14.45
C LEU A 127 5.77 -11.93 -14.00
N PRO A 128 5.62 -12.17 -12.69
CA PRO A 128 5.05 -13.40 -12.18
C PRO A 128 3.69 -13.69 -12.84
N GLU A 129 3.38 -14.96 -13.09
CA GLU A 129 2.11 -15.37 -13.70
C GLU A 129 0.89 -14.92 -12.88
N ASP A 130 1.06 -14.79 -11.57
CA ASP A 130 0.02 -14.35 -10.63
C ASP A 130 0.02 -12.84 -10.35
N ALA A 131 0.87 -12.06 -11.02
CA ALA A 131 1.00 -10.61 -10.78
C ALA A 131 -0.35 -9.88 -10.87
N HIS A 132 -1.19 -10.25 -11.83
CA HIS A 132 -2.52 -9.66 -11.99
C HIS A 132 -3.46 -9.95 -10.82
N LYS A 133 -3.27 -11.03 -10.07
CA LYS A 133 -4.09 -11.38 -8.90
C LYS A 133 -3.80 -10.52 -7.69
N LYS A 134 -2.60 -9.93 -7.62
CA LYS A 134 -2.20 -9.02 -6.55
C LYS A 134 -2.81 -7.63 -6.69
N VAL A 135 -3.28 -7.25 -7.89
CA VAL A 135 -3.80 -5.91 -8.16
C VAL A 135 -5.32 -5.87 -7.98
N ARG A 136 -5.76 -5.07 -7.02
CA ARG A 136 -7.18 -4.87 -6.69
C ARG A 136 -7.52 -3.39 -6.67
N LEU A 137 -8.81 -3.05 -6.77
CA LEU A 137 -9.28 -1.69 -6.53
C LEU A 137 -9.42 -1.44 -5.03
N ILE A 138 -8.92 -0.31 -4.54
CA ILE A 138 -9.01 0.02 -3.11
C ILE A 138 -10.47 0.15 -2.65
N CYS A 139 -11.36 0.67 -3.49
CA CYS A 139 -12.78 0.81 -3.16
C CYS A 139 -13.50 -0.53 -2.95
N SER A 140 -12.92 -1.67 -3.35
CA SER A 140 -13.48 -2.98 -3.00
C SER A 140 -13.49 -3.26 -1.49
N TYR A 141 -12.76 -2.48 -0.71
CA TYR A 141 -12.71 -2.54 0.76
C TYR A 141 -13.63 -1.52 1.45
N CYS A 142 -14.24 -0.59 0.71
CA CYS A 142 -15.18 0.38 1.29
C CYS A 142 -16.44 -0.34 1.84
N LYS A 143 -16.86 0.09 3.02
CA LYS A 143 -18.09 -0.39 3.68
C LYS A 143 -19.18 0.69 3.76
N LYS A 144 -18.77 1.97 3.75
CA LYS A 144 -19.65 3.14 3.91
C LYS A 144 -19.87 3.90 2.61
N HIS A 145 -19.04 3.65 1.59
CA HIS A 145 -19.07 4.30 0.28
C HIS A 145 -19.40 3.27 -0.81
N ASP A 146 -20.29 3.62 -1.71
CA ASP A 146 -20.73 2.75 -2.82
C ASP A 146 -19.92 2.96 -4.10
N GLU A 147 -19.08 4.01 -4.14
CA GLU A 147 -18.22 4.27 -5.29
C GLU A 147 -17.21 3.14 -5.50
N THR A 148 -17.03 2.73 -6.74
CA THR A 148 -16.08 1.67 -7.14
C THR A 148 -14.67 2.18 -7.39
N GLU A 149 -14.49 3.50 -7.44
CA GLU A 149 -13.23 4.18 -7.76
C GLU A 149 -13.05 5.41 -6.89
N VAL A 150 -11.80 5.74 -6.55
CA VAL A 150 -11.45 6.99 -5.88
C VAL A 150 -11.33 8.09 -6.94
N PRO A 151 -12.17 9.14 -6.91
CA PRO A 151 -12.13 10.22 -7.89
C PRO A 151 -10.82 11.00 -7.80
N ASP A 152 -10.40 11.59 -8.92
CA ASP A 152 -9.24 12.50 -8.92
C ASP A 152 -9.66 13.87 -8.34
N PRO A 153 -9.12 14.30 -7.19
CA PRO A 153 -9.54 15.53 -6.55
C PRO A 153 -8.94 16.79 -7.18
N CYS A 154 -7.97 16.65 -8.07
CA CYS A 154 -7.23 17.78 -8.63
C CYS A 154 -8.12 18.77 -9.39
N TYR A 155 -9.28 18.33 -9.86
CA TYR A 155 -10.24 19.14 -10.63
C TYR A 155 -11.49 19.54 -9.85
N GLY A 156 -11.64 19.12 -8.59
CA GLY A 156 -12.90 19.22 -7.82
C GLY A 156 -12.90 20.21 -6.65
N GLY A 157 -11.89 21.08 -6.50
CA GLY A 157 -11.79 22.02 -5.38
C GLY A 157 -11.56 21.34 -4.00
N PRO A 158 -11.65 22.11 -2.88
CA PRO A 158 -11.33 21.61 -1.54
C PRO A 158 -12.18 20.42 -1.08
N GLU A 159 -13.46 20.39 -1.47
CA GLU A 159 -14.38 19.30 -1.12
C GLU A 159 -13.98 17.96 -1.76
N GLY A 160 -13.34 18.01 -2.94
CA GLY A 160 -12.83 16.81 -3.59
C GLY A 160 -11.72 16.11 -2.78
N PHE A 161 -10.83 16.88 -2.17
CA PHE A 161 -9.78 16.35 -1.31
C PHE A 161 -10.35 15.71 -0.04
N LYS A 162 -11.35 16.36 0.58
CA LYS A 162 -12.05 15.83 1.74
C LYS A 162 -12.75 14.52 1.41
N LYS A 163 -13.51 14.46 0.30
CA LYS A 163 -14.18 13.25 -0.14
C LYS A 163 -13.21 12.10 -0.34
N VAL A 164 -12.07 12.33 -1.00
CA VAL A 164 -11.04 11.32 -1.19
C VAL A 164 -10.53 10.79 0.15
N LEU A 165 -10.24 11.66 1.12
CA LEU A 165 -9.78 11.24 2.43
C LEU A 165 -10.84 10.41 3.17
N ASP A 166 -12.10 10.83 3.16
CA ASP A 166 -13.20 10.09 3.79
C ASP A 166 -13.34 8.67 3.19
N MET A 167 -13.21 8.54 1.86
CA MET A 167 -13.23 7.23 1.19
C MET A 167 -12.01 6.37 1.54
N LEU A 168 -10.83 6.99 1.61
CA LEU A 168 -9.59 6.27 1.96
C LEU A 168 -9.59 5.82 3.42
N GLU A 169 -10.14 6.61 4.34
CA GLU A 169 -10.32 6.20 5.74
C GLU A 169 -11.20 4.95 5.83
N ASP A 170 -12.36 4.95 5.17
CA ASP A 170 -13.27 3.81 5.13
C ASP A 170 -12.58 2.55 4.55
N ALA A 171 -11.95 2.70 3.38
CA ALA A 171 -11.28 1.59 2.71
C ALA A 171 -10.09 1.05 3.51
N CYS A 172 -9.25 1.92 4.05
CA CYS A 172 -8.02 1.53 4.75
C CYS A 172 -8.30 0.86 6.11
N GLU A 173 -9.31 1.31 6.85
CA GLU A 173 -9.73 0.65 8.09
C GLU A 173 -10.18 -0.78 7.81
N SER A 174 -11.06 -0.96 6.82
CA SER A 174 -11.55 -2.27 6.40
C SER A 174 -10.45 -3.16 5.79
N LEU A 175 -9.54 -2.57 5.02
CA LEU A 175 -8.36 -3.26 4.46
C LEU A 175 -7.50 -3.86 5.57
N LEU A 176 -7.19 -3.10 6.61
CA LEU A 176 -6.40 -3.61 7.74
C LEU A 176 -7.09 -4.78 8.43
N GLU A 177 -8.40 -4.69 8.67
CA GLU A 177 -9.18 -5.80 9.23
C GLU A 177 -9.09 -7.06 8.36
N ASN A 178 -9.22 -6.91 7.04
CA ASN A 178 -9.09 -8.03 6.09
C ASN A 178 -7.70 -8.66 6.12
N ILE A 179 -6.64 -7.84 6.07
CA ILE A 179 -5.26 -8.34 6.11
C ILE A 179 -5.02 -9.14 7.39
N LEU A 180 -5.45 -8.63 8.54
CA LEU A 180 -5.28 -9.30 9.83
C LEU A 180 -6.10 -10.60 9.91
N ALA A 181 -7.29 -10.65 9.34
CA ALA A 181 -8.13 -11.84 9.32
C ALA A 181 -7.53 -12.96 8.43
N GLU A 182 -6.99 -12.58 7.26
CA GLU A 182 -6.39 -13.52 6.32
C GLU A 182 -4.96 -13.96 6.73
N ASN A 183 -4.25 -13.16 7.51
CA ASN A 183 -2.87 -13.37 7.92
C ASN A 183 -2.73 -13.41 9.45
N LYS A 184 -3.27 -14.44 10.07
CA LYS A 184 -3.31 -14.59 11.55
C LYS A 184 -1.92 -14.50 12.21
N HIS A 185 -0.87 -14.93 11.51
CA HIS A 185 0.51 -14.84 12.00
C HIS A 185 0.98 -13.39 12.28
N ILE A 186 0.34 -12.37 11.66
CA ILE A 186 0.63 -10.96 11.94
C ILE A 186 0.19 -10.61 13.37
N GLN A 187 -0.82 -11.28 13.91
CA GLN A 187 -1.39 -11.02 15.24
C GLN A 187 -0.69 -11.78 16.37
N GLU A 188 0.05 -12.86 16.05
CA GLU A 188 0.54 -13.85 17.03
C GLU A 188 1.92 -13.53 17.64
N SER A 189 2.39 -12.30 17.61
CA SER A 189 3.76 -11.99 18.12
C SER A 189 3.78 -10.85 19.11
#